data_8f134e3ea0444613fee48696ccb4231e
#
_entry.id   8f134e3ea0444613fee48696ccb4231e
#
_cell.length_a   1.000
_cell.length_b   1.000
_cell.length_c   1.000
_cell.angle_alpha   90.00
_cell.angle_beta   90.00
_cell.angle_gamma   90.00
#
_symmetry.space_group_name_H-M   'P 1'
#
loop_
_entity.id
_entity.type
_entity.pdbx_description
1 polymer ?
#
loop_
_entity_poly.entity_id
_entity_poly.type
_entity_poly.pdbx_seq_one_letter_code
_entity_poly.pdbx_strand_id
1 'polypeptide(L)'
;MKKQLFTLLLALVTSVCLCQQWVAINNDVPSTIRTQLAVSSDNSVTVNLQVPGFYATEVTTPHGEANIISVPKTVSTAAAGEPNLPMIAVPVLIGDRQHYSIRIVDAQYTDFTMEVAPSKGDFPRSINPEDVPYTYGETYSTDAFLPTQNASLYEPYILRDFRGQNMVVYPFAYNPVTHTLRVYN
;
A
#
# COMPACT_ATOMS: atom_id res chain seq x y z
N MET A 1 -48.35 -4.41 49.01
CA MET A 1 -47.60 -3.45 48.22
C MET A 1 -46.32 -4.14 47.76
N LYS A 2 -46.34 -4.63 46.47
CA LYS A 2 -45.16 -5.32 45.90
C LYS A 2 -44.29 -4.29 45.18
N LYS A 3 -43.06 -4.12 45.66
CA LYS A 3 -42.06 -3.28 45.03
C LYS A 3 -41.48 -4.11 43.86
N GLN A 4 -41.74 -3.69 42.64
CA GLN A 4 -41.08 -4.23 41.46
C GLN A 4 -39.70 -3.57 41.31
N LEU A 5 -38.64 -4.37 41.45
CA LEU A 5 -37.28 -3.94 41.20
C LEU A 5 -37.03 -4.07 39.70
N PHE A 6 -36.98 -2.93 39.00
CA PHE A 6 -36.70 -2.84 37.58
C PHE A 6 -35.18 -2.88 37.41
N THR A 7 -34.62 -4.05 37.10
CA THR A 7 -33.20 -4.22 36.81
C THR A 7 -32.95 -3.79 35.37
N LEU A 8 -32.39 -2.57 35.21
CA LEU A 8 -31.93 -2.06 33.93
C LEU A 8 -30.65 -2.79 33.51
N LEU A 9 -30.78 -3.76 32.63
CA LEU A 9 -29.63 -4.45 32.00
C LEU A 9 -29.01 -3.51 30.95
N LEU A 10 -27.93 -2.80 31.34
CA LEU A 10 -27.14 -1.97 30.43
C LEU A 10 -26.31 -2.90 29.54
N ALA A 11 -26.80 -3.18 28.33
CA ALA A 11 -26.02 -3.90 27.32
C ALA A 11 -24.86 -3.00 26.85
N LEU A 12 -23.66 -3.32 27.30
CA LEU A 12 -22.42 -2.68 26.82
C LEU A 12 -22.18 -3.17 25.39
N VAL A 13 -22.62 -2.40 24.41
CA VAL A 13 -22.24 -2.63 23.00
C VAL A 13 -20.80 -2.18 22.87
N THR A 14 -19.86 -3.10 22.91
CA THR A 14 -18.47 -2.86 22.54
C THR A 14 -18.41 -2.66 21.02
N SER A 15 -18.47 -1.41 20.58
CA SER A 15 -18.11 -1.05 19.22
C SER A 15 -16.64 -1.37 19.04
N VAL A 16 -16.33 -2.37 18.21
CA VAL A 16 -14.97 -2.58 17.69
C VAL A 16 -14.68 -1.36 16.80
N CYS A 17 -14.05 -0.35 17.38
CA CYS A 17 -13.54 0.78 16.64
C CYS A 17 -12.28 0.27 15.91
N LEU A 18 -12.37 0.01 14.61
CA LEU A 18 -11.20 -0.17 13.77
C LEU A 18 -10.43 1.16 13.81
N CYS A 19 -9.43 1.24 14.69
CA CYS A 19 -8.64 2.44 14.87
C CYS A 19 -7.67 2.57 13.70
N GLN A 20 -8.08 3.34 12.70
CA GLN A 20 -7.20 3.72 11.61
C GLN A 20 -6.27 4.84 12.09
N GLN A 21 -4.99 4.54 12.25
CA GLN A 21 -3.98 5.48 12.71
C GLN A 21 -3.18 6.05 11.54
N TRP A 22 -3.05 7.38 11.48
CA TRP A 22 -2.11 8.02 10.56
C TRP A 22 -0.70 8.03 11.14
N VAL A 23 0.24 7.46 10.40
CA VAL A 23 1.67 7.48 10.70
C VAL A 23 2.31 8.53 9.78
N ALA A 24 2.67 9.66 10.36
CA ALA A 24 3.28 10.76 9.62
C ALA A 24 4.76 10.48 9.30
N ILE A 25 5.20 10.83 8.09
CA ILE A 25 6.60 10.81 7.67
C ILE A 25 7.04 12.24 7.34
N ASN A 26 6.35 12.88 6.38
CA ASN A 26 6.64 14.24 5.93
C ASN A 26 5.45 15.18 6.13
N ASN A 27 4.32 14.70 6.56
CA ASN A 27 3.13 15.51 6.77
C ASN A 27 2.24 14.89 7.87
N ASP A 28 1.91 15.69 8.87
CA ASP A 28 1.03 15.29 9.96
C ASP A 28 -0.44 15.15 9.51
N VAL A 29 -0.80 15.80 8.40
CA VAL A 29 -2.15 15.73 7.85
C VAL A 29 -2.21 14.67 6.76
N PRO A 30 -3.17 13.73 6.82
CA PRO A 30 -3.35 12.72 5.79
C PRO A 30 -3.46 13.31 4.39
N SER A 31 -2.60 12.84 3.50
CA SER A 31 -2.57 13.31 2.11
C SER A 31 -2.07 12.20 1.17
N THR A 32 -2.24 12.41 -0.13
CA THR A 32 -1.77 11.47 -1.16
C THR A 32 -0.26 11.59 -1.39
N ILE A 33 0.35 10.53 -1.92
CA ILE A 33 1.73 10.58 -2.41
C ILE A 33 1.85 11.68 -3.45
N ARG A 34 2.85 12.52 -3.29
CA ARG A 34 3.16 13.61 -4.24
C ARG A 34 4.16 13.11 -5.26
N THR A 35 3.84 13.33 -6.52
CA THR A 35 4.76 13.12 -7.63
C THR A 35 5.04 14.45 -8.29
N GLN A 36 6.31 14.74 -8.55
CA GLN A 36 6.75 15.98 -9.17
C GLN A 36 7.74 15.68 -10.28
N LEU A 37 7.46 16.20 -11.46
CA LEU A 37 8.39 16.16 -12.58
C LEU A 37 9.59 17.06 -12.26
N ALA A 38 10.77 16.47 -12.09
CA ALA A 38 12.00 17.20 -11.80
C ALA A 38 12.76 17.60 -13.06
N VAL A 39 12.91 16.64 -14.00
CA VAL A 39 13.58 16.86 -15.27
C VAL A 39 12.80 16.15 -16.37
N SER A 40 12.64 16.83 -17.50
CA SER A 40 12.11 16.23 -18.73
C SER A 40 12.96 16.67 -19.91
N SER A 41 13.46 15.71 -20.66
CA SER A 41 14.18 15.89 -21.92
C SER A 41 13.74 14.85 -22.92
N ASP A 42 14.20 14.96 -24.15
CA ASP A 42 13.86 13.99 -25.22
C ASP A 42 14.29 12.55 -24.87
N ASN A 43 15.26 12.38 -23.98
CA ASN A 43 15.86 11.09 -23.67
C ASN A 43 15.69 10.65 -22.22
N SER A 44 15.21 11.51 -21.33
CA SER A 44 15.08 11.17 -19.91
C SER A 44 13.96 11.95 -19.22
N VAL A 45 13.27 11.26 -18.31
CA VAL A 45 12.29 11.84 -17.41
C VAL A 45 12.68 11.47 -15.99
N THR A 46 12.82 12.47 -15.12
CA THR A 46 13.06 12.26 -13.70
C THR A 46 11.84 12.71 -12.92
N VAL A 47 11.31 11.82 -12.10
CA VAL A 47 10.17 12.07 -11.24
C VAL A 47 10.60 11.93 -9.79
N ASN A 48 10.37 12.98 -9.01
CA ASN A 48 10.51 12.91 -7.55
C ASN A 48 9.19 12.42 -6.96
N LEU A 49 9.32 11.56 -5.96
CA LEU A 49 8.20 11.02 -5.23
C LEU A 49 8.39 11.34 -3.76
N GLN A 50 7.31 11.77 -3.09
CA GLN A 50 7.32 12.05 -1.66
C GLN A 50 6.12 11.37 -1.00
N VAL A 51 6.40 10.51 -0.01
CA VAL A 51 5.39 9.85 0.80
C VAL A 51 5.09 10.73 2.02
N PRO A 52 3.84 11.23 2.17
CA PRO A 52 3.51 12.11 3.30
C PRO A 52 3.41 11.34 4.62
N GLY A 53 2.99 10.09 4.55
CA GLY A 53 2.69 9.18 5.62
C GLY A 53 1.78 8.08 5.12
N PHE A 54 1.27 7.26 6.02
CA PHE A 54 0.35 6.17 5.70
C PHE A 54 -0.64 5.92 6.84
N TYR A 55 -1.75 5.29 6.52
CA TYR A 55 -2.65 4.73 7.50
C TYR A 55 -2.24 3.30 7.84
N ALA A 56 -2.18 3.00 9.12
CA ALA A 56 -2.12 1.65 9.66
C ALA A 56 -3.50 1.32 10.24
N THR A 57 -4.15 0.29 9.70
CA THR A 57 -5.43 -0.21 10.19
C THR A 57 -5.24 -1.59 10.75
N GLU A 58 -5.44 -1.75 12.05
CA GLU A 58 -5.28 -3.03 12.72
C GLU A 58 -6.38 -4.02 12.31
N VAL A 59 -5.98 -5.24 12.02
CA VAL A 59 -6.88 -6.35 11.65
C VAL A 59 -6.41 -7.64 12.29
N THR A 60 -7.36 -8.50 12.65
CA THR A 60 -7.06 -9.83 13.16
C THR A 60 -6.85 -10.81 12.01
N THR A 61 -5.74 -11.53 12.04
CA THR A 61 -5.37 -12.55 11.07
C THR A 61 -5.15 -13.90 11.74
N PRO A 62 -5.00 -15.00 10.99
CA PRO A 62 -4.65 -16.30 11.57
C PRO A 62 -3.32 -16.33 12.35
N HIS A 63 -2.42 -15.38 12.10
CA HIS A 63 -1.13 -15.26 12.80
C HIS A 63 -1.16 -14.24 13.95
N GLY A 64 -2.30 -13.61 14.23
CA GLY A 64 -2.48 -12.57 15.25
C GLY A 64 -2.82 -11.22 14.65
N GLU A 65 -2.60 -10.16 15.42
CA GLU A 65 -2.88 -8.79 14.99
C GLU A 65 -1.85 -8.33 13.93
N ALA A 66 -2.35 -7.73 12.85
CA ALA A 66 -1.54 -7.21 11.76
C ALA A 66 -2.14 -5.90 11.24
N ASN A 67 -1.40 -5.17 10.41
CA ASN A 67 -1.81 -3.87 9.90
C ASN A 67 -2.03 -3.91 8.38
N ILE A 68 -3.16 -3.36 7.94
CA ILE A 68 -3.35 -2.98 6.54
C ILE A 68 -2.71 -1.61 6.35
N ILE A 69 -1.78 -1.52 5.41
CA ILE A 69 -1.11 -0.27 5.06
C ILE A 69 -1.82 0.38 3.89
N SER A 70 -2.21 1.64 4.04
CA SER A 70 -2.87 2.37 2.96
C SER A 70 -2.47 3.85 2.91
N VAL A 71 -2.49 4.41 1.71
CA VAL A 71 -2.29 5.85 1.48
C VAL A 71 -3.46 6.36 0.64
N PRO A 72 -4.00 7.57 0.93
CA PRO A 72 -5.11 8.10 0.13
C PRO A 72 -4.80 8.12 -1.37
N LYS A 73 -5.76 7.65 -2.18
CA LYS A 73 -5.69 7.60 -3.65
C LYS A 73 -4.57 6.74 -4.23
N THR A 74 -4.07 5.77 -3.49
CA THR A 74 -3.21 4.72 -4.02
C THR A 74 -4.00 3.44 -4.26
N VAL A 75 -3.41 2.52 -5.00
CA VAL A 75 -3.87 1.13 -5.09
C VAL A 75 -2.89 0.25 -4.32
N SER A 76 -3.33 -0.91 -3.91
CA SER A 76 -2.46 -1.87 -3.24
C SER A 76 -2.03 -3.00 -4.18
N THR A 77 -0.95 -3.69 -3.80
CA THR A 77 -0.55 -4.93 -4.46
C THR A 77 -1.65 -5.98 -4.25
N ALA A 78 -2.14 -6.59 -5.33
CA ALA A 78 -3.30 -7.48 -5.28
C ALA A 78 -2.94 -8.97 -5.29
N ALA A 79 -1.67 -9.33 -5.13
CA ALA A 79 -1.24 -10.71 -5.10
C ALA A 79 -1.66 -11.38 -3.79
N ALA A 80 -2.54 -12.38 -3.88
CA ALA A 80 -3.06 -13.09 -2.71
C ALA A 80 -1.93 -13.75 -1.91
N GLY A 81 -1.92 -13.54 -0.60
CA GLY A 81 -0.93 -14.10 0.30
C GLY A 81 0.41 -13.35 0.37
N GLU A 82 0.61 -12.32 -0.44
CA GLU A 82 1.75 -11.41 -0.34
C GLU A 82 1.44 -10.19 0.52
N PRO A 83 2.44 -9.47 1.05
CA PRO A 83 2.21 -8.25 1.82
C PRO A 83 1.36 -7.23 1.06
N ASN A 84 0.29 -6.74 1.70
CA ASN A 84 -0.63 -5.77 1.09
C ASN A 84 -0.06 -4.36 1.22
N LEU A 85 0.63 -3.87 0.19
CA LEU A 85 1.36 -2.62 0.22
C LEU A 85 0.85 -1.62 -0.83
N PRO A 86 0.82 -0.31 -0.51
CA PRO A 86 0.44 0.72 -1.47
C PRO A 86 1.44 0.85 -2.62
N MET A 87 0.91 1.04 -3.83
CA MET A 87 1.68 1.37 -5.02
C MET A 87 1.02 2.50 -5.81
N ILE A 88 1.79 3.17 -6.66
CA ILE A 88 1.29 4.19 -7.57
C ILE A 88 1.74 3.92 -8.99
N ALA A 89 0.91 4.32 -9.95
CA ALA A 89 1.26 4.34 -11.36
C ALA A 89 1.35 5.78 -11.86
N VAL A 90 2.48 6.12 -12.45
CA VAL A 90 2.72 7.44 -13.04
C VAL A 90 2.80 7.26 -14.55
N PRO A 91 1.81 7.76 -15.32
CA PRO A 91 1.85 7.70 -16.77
C PRO A 91 2.87 8.70 -17.31
N VAL A 92 3.71 8.27 -18.24
CA VAL A 92 4.67 9.11 -18.95
C VAL A 92 4.46 8.99 -20.44
N LEU A 93 4.60 10.09 -21.15
CA LEU A 93 4.65 10.09 -22.61
C LEU A 93 6.05 9.68 -23.06
N ILE A 94 6.10 8.82 -24.07
CA ILE A 94 7.35 8.30 -24.63
C ILE A 94 7.37 8.47 -26.14
N GLY A 95 8.56 8.55 -26.72
CA GLY A 95 8.73 8.63 -28.17
C GLY A 95 8.30 7.34 -28.87
N ASP A 96 7.82 7.46 -30.12
CA ASP A 96 7.18 6.37 -30.87
C ASP A 96 8.06 5.14 -31.08
N ARG A 97 9.37 5.32 -31.15
CA ARG A 97 10.34 4.26 -31.42
C ARG A 97 11.34 4.06 -30.29
N GLN A 98 11.15 4.75 -29.17
CA GLN A 98 12.09 4.68 -28.05
C GLN A 98 11.71 3.55 -27.08
N HIS A 99 12.74 2.94 -26.49
CA HIS A 99 12.63 2.02 -25.39
C HIS A 99 13.25 2.68 -24.16
N TYR A 100 12.54 2.62 -23.05
CA TYR A 100 12.98 3.22 -21.80
C TYR A 100 13.33 2.15 -20.79
N SER A 101 14.27 2.46 -19.92
CA SER A 101 14.56 1.72 -18.71
C SER A 101 14.32 2.60 -17.50
N ILE A 102 14.00 2.00 -16.37
CA ILE A 102 13.83 2.71 -15.11
C ILE A 102 15.06 2.51 -14.23
N ARG A 103 15.40 3.54 -13.50
CA ARG A 103 16.49 3.52 -12.54
C ARG A 103 16.11 4.41 -11.36
N ILE A 104 16.38 3.97 -10.15
CA ILE A 104 16.28 4.79 -8.94
C ILE A 104 17.62 5.53 -8.80
N VAL A 105 17.52 6.85 -8.70
CA VAL A 105 18.72 7.72 -8.60
C VAL A 105 19.10 7.93 -7.14
N ASP A 106 18.08 8.16 -6.29
CA ASP A 106 18.22 8.34 -4.85
C ASP A 106 16.95 7.83 -4.16
N ALA A 107 17.11 7.25 -2.98
CA ALA A 107 15.99 6.81 -2.18
C ALA A 107 16.37 6.85 -0.69
N GLN A 108 15.85 7.83 0.01
CA GLN A 108 15.87 7.82 1.47
C GLN A 108 14.77 6.89 1.98
N TYR A 109 14.90 6.34 3.17
CA TYR A 109 13.87 5.49 3.74
C TYR A 109 13.78 5.63 5.26
N THR A 110 12.62 5.23 5.78
CA THR A 110 12.37 5.09 7.21
C THR A 110 11.80 3.71 7.47
N ASP A 111 12.29 3.03 8.48
CA ASP A 111 11.86 1.70 8.88
C ASP A 111 10.93 1.78 10.10
N PHE A 112 9.85 0.96 10.06
CA PHE A 112 8.87 0.81 11.13
C PHE A 112 8.76 -0.65 11.50
N THR A 113 8.74 -0.97 12.80
CA THR A 113 8.50 -2.33 13.27
C THR A 113 7.01 -2.55 13.41
N MET A 114 6.42 -3.41 12.56
CA MET A 114 5.01 -3.79 12.60
C MET A 114 4.77 -5.05 11.79
N GLU A 115 3.67 -5.76 12.11
CA GLU A 115 3.16 -6.85 11.27
C GLU A 115 2.28 -6.27 10.17
N VAL A 116 2.52 -6.66 8.92
CA VAL A 116 1.70 -6.26 7.76
C VAL A 116 0.81 -7.41 7.34
N ALA A 117 -0.48 -7.16 7.20
CA ALA A 117 -1.45 -8.15 6.77
C ALA A 117 -1.22 -8.56 5.30
N PRO A 118 -1.42 -9.83 4.94
CA PRO A 118 -1.37 -10.27 3.56
C PRO A 118 -2.55 -9.72 2.75
N SER A 119 -2.33 -9.54 1.46
CA SER A 119 -3.40 -9.25 0.52
C SER A 119 -4.36 -10.44 0.42
N LYS A 120 -5.65 -10.16 0.40
CA LYS A 120 -6.69 -11.16 0.12
C LYS A 120 -6.81 -11.50 -1.37
N GLY A 121 -6.04 -10.80 -2.23
CA GLY A 121 -6.08 -10.95 -3.68
C GLY A 121 -7.22 -10.19 -4.34
N ASP A 122 -7.33 -10.35 -5.65
CA ASP A 122 -8.45 -9.84 -6.44
C ASP A 122 -9.61 -10.83 -6.44
N PHE A 123 -10.80 -10.34 -6.20
CA PHE A 123 -12.03 -11.13 -6.28
C PHE A 123 -13.18 -10.32 -6.88
N PRO A 124 -14.20 -10.96 -7.46
CA PRO A 124 -15.36 -10.29 -8.03
C PRO A 124 -16.08 -9.42 -6.99
N ARG A 125 -16.64 -8.29 -7.43
CA ARG A 125 -17.41 -7.36 -6.56
C ARG A 125 -18.64 -7.97 -5.89
N SER A 126 -19.08 -9.14 -6.33
CA SER A 126 -20.15 -9.91 -5.71
C SER A 126 -19.74 -10.63 -4.42
N ILE A 127 -18.43 -10.73 -4.15
CA ILE A 127 -17.90 -11.34 -2.94
C ILE A 127 -17.69 -10.23 -1.90
N ASN A 128 -18.21 -10.44 -0.69
CA ASN A 128 -17.94 -9.53 0.41
C ASN A 128 -16.47 -9.72 0.87
N PRO A 129 -15.65 -8.67 0.90
CA PRO A 129 -14.26 -8.75 1.37
C PRO A 129 -14.09 -9.32 2.79
N GLU A 130 -15.10 -9.17 3.64
CA GLU A 130 -15.07 -9.70 5.02
C GLU A 130 -15.16 -11.23 5.05
N ASP A 131 -15.79 -11.84 4.05
CA ASP A 131 -15.94 -13.29 3.95
C ASP A 131 -14.68 -13.97 3.38
N VAL A 132 -13.74 -13.19 2.83
CA VAL A 132 -12.46 -13.70 2.31
C VAL A 132 -11.45 -13.77 3.46
N PRO A 133 -10.96 -14.95 3.84
CA PRO A 133 -9.98 -15.07 4.92
C PRO A 133 -8.60 -14.55 4.49
N TYR A 134 -7.81 -14.10 5.46
CA TYR A 134 -6.39 -13.85 5.25
C TYR A 134 -5.65 -15.18 5.09
N THR A 135 -4.82 -15.28 4.07
CA THR A 135 -3.92 -16.42 3.82
C THR A 135 -2.50 -15.90 3.67
N TYR A 136 -1.54 -16.57 4.29
CA TYR A 136 -0.13 -16.20 4.19
C TYR A 136 0.54 -17.06 3.13
N GLY A 137 1.17 -16.42 2.14
CA GLY A 137 1.93 -17.09 1.10
C GLY A 137 3.36 -17.41 1.54
N GLU A 138 4.09 -18.12 0.68
CA GLU A 138 5.50 -18.51 0.92
C GLU A 138 6.42 -17.30 1.13
N THR A 139 6.07 -16.15 0.58
CA THR A 139 6.80 -14.89 0.73
C THR A 139 6.95 -14.47 2.19
N TYR A 140 6.01 -14.84 3.06
CA TYR A 140 6.10 -14.53 4.50
C TYR A 140 7.17 -15.33 5.27
N SER A 141 7.76 -16.35 4.64
CA SER A 141 8.91 -17.10 5.17
C SER A 141 10.26 -16.60 4.62
N THR A 142 10.24 -15.58 3.77
CA THR A 142 11.44 -15.07 3.08
C THR A 142 12.04 -13.90 3.83
N ASP A 143 13.31 -14.00 4.22
CA ASP A 143 14.07 -12.90 4.82
C ASP A 143 14.56 -11.94 3.74
N ALA A 144 13.65 -11.16 3.19
CA ALA A 144 13.93 -10.12 2.21
C ALA A 144 12.84 -9.05 2.22
N PHE A 145 13.18 -7.85 1.79
CA PHE A 145 12.18 -6.81 1.52
C PHE A 145 11.40 -7.11 0.24
N LEU A 146 10.08 -7.10 0.33
CA LEU A 146 9.16 -7.35 -0.75
C LEU A 146 8.25 -6.12 -0.98
N PRO A 147 8.01 -5.69 -2.23
CA PRO A 147 8.62 -6.21 -3.46
C PRO A 147 10.14 -5.95 -3.53
N THR A 148 10.87 -6.78 -4.23
CA THR A 148 12.33 -6.66 -4.39
C THR A 148 12.75 -5.50 -5.29
N GLN A 149 11.82 -4.99 -6.09
CA GLN A 149 12.02 -3.84 -6.97
C GLN A 149 11.12 -2.68 -6.52
N ASN A 150 11.73 -1.52 -6.30
CA ASN A 150 10.99 -0.33 -5.87
C ASN A 150 10.28 0.39 -7.02
N ALA A 151 10.59 0.06 -8.26
CA ALA A 151 9.92 0.59 -9.44
C ALA A 151 10.05 -0.34 -10.64
N SER A 152 9.04 -0.31 -11.52
CA SER A 152 9.00 -1.07 -12.77
C SER A 152 8.32 -0.26 -13.88
N LEU A 153 8.58 -0.63 -15.13
CA LEU A 153 7.86 -0.11 -16.29
C LEU A 153 6.89 -1.18 -16.79
N TYR A 154 5.65 -0.77 -17.06
CA TYR A 154 4.68 -1.62 -17.73
C TYR A 154 4.89 -1.55 -19.25
N GLU A 155 4.24 -2.43 -19.98
CA GLU A 155 4.26 -2.40 -21.44
C GLU A 155 3.73 -1.07 -21.96
N PRO A 156 4.38 -0.50 -23.00
CA PRO A 156 3.89 0.71 -23.64
C PRO A 156 2.49 0.53 -24.25
N TYR A 157 1.69 1.57 -24.19
CA TYR A 157 0.36 1.61 -24.78
C TYR A 157 0.20 2.81 -25.71
N ILE A 158 -0.78 2.73 -26.61
CA ILE A 158 -1.14 3.83 -27.49
C ILE A 158 -2.52 4.35 -27.06
N LEU A 159 -2.59 5.64 -26.77
CA LEU A 159 -3.83 6.34 -26.51
C LEU A 159 -4.03 7.43 -27.58
N ARG A 160 -4.88 7.16 -28.56
CA ARG A 160 -5.05 7.97 -29.76
C ARG A 160 -3.69 8.16 -30.47
N ASP A 161 -3.19 9.40 -30.52
CA ASP A 161 -1.96 9.79 -31.22
C ASP A 161 -0.72 9.80 -30.30
N PHE A 162 -0.87 9.39 -29.04
CA PHE A 162 0.21 9.41 -28.06
C PHE A 162 0.60 8.00 -27.65
N ARG A 163 1.90 7.76 -27.59
CA ARG A 163 2.45 6.57 -26.98
C ARG A 163 2.81 6.85 -25.52
N GLY A 164 2.28 6.07 -24.64
CA GLY A 164 2.49 6.19 -23.19
C GLY A 164 3.07 4.91 -22.60
N GLN A 165 3.63 5.05 -21.42
CA GLN A 165 4.09 3.92 -20.59
C GLN A 165 3.85 4.25 -19.13
N ASN A 166 3.36 3.30 -18.35
CA ASN A 166 3.20 3.47 -16.92
C ASN A 166 4.47 3.08 -16.19
N MET A 167 4.98 4.02 -15.42
CA MET A 167 5.97 3.78 -14.39
C MET A 167 5.24 3.43 -13.09
N VAL A 168 5.39 2.19 -12.61
CA VAL A 168 4.83 1.75 -11.34
C VAL A 168 5.90 1.86 -10.27
N VAL A 169 5.57 2.53 -9.18
CA VAL A 169 6.48 2.73 -8.06
C VAL A 169 5.90 2.07 -6.80
N TYR A 170 6.75 1.36 -6.10
CA TYR A 170 6.47 0.67 -4.85
C TYR A 170 7.21 1.39 -3.72
N PRO A 171 6.64 2.43 -3.14
CA PRO A 171 7.30 3.20 -2.09
C PRO A 171 7.33 2.51 -0.73
N PHE A 172 6.70 1.35 -0.62
CA PHE A 172 6.68 0.53 0.57
C PHE A 172 7.27 -0.84 0.26
N ALA A 173 8.11 -1.34 1.17
CA ALA A 173 8.61 -2.70 1.15
C ALA A 173 8.54 -3.29 2.55
N TYR A 174 8.21 -4.57 2.65
CA TYR A 174 8.06 -5.27 3.92
C TYR A 174 8.95 -6.50 3.98
N ASN A 175 9.66 -6.67 5.09
CA ASN A 175 10.37 -7.90 5.40
C ASN A 175 9.59 -8.67 6.48
N PRO A 176 8.96 -9.80 6.14
CA PRO A 176 8.11 -10.54 7.06
C PRO A 176 8.86 -11.20 8.23
N VAL A 177 10.12 -11.58 8.00
CA VAL A 177 10.93 -12.27 9.03
C VAL A 177 11.39 -11.31 10.12
N THR A 178 11.72 -10.08 9.73
CA THR A 178 12.14 -9.03 10.67
C THR A 178 11.00 -8.13 11.12
N HIS A 179 9.76 -8.35 10.61
CA HIS A 179 8.58 -7.51 10.84
C HIS A 179 8.85 -6.03 10.60
N THR A 180 9.61 -5.74 9.53
CA THR A 180 10.05 -4.38 9.22
C THR A 180 9.35 -3.87 7.97
N LEU A 181 8.56 -2.82 8.13
CA LEU A 181 8.00 -2.03 7.03
C LEU A 181 8.97 -0.90 6.70
N ARG A 182 9.49 -0.89 5.49
CA ARG A 182 10.35 0.16 4.94
C ARG A 182 9.56 1.07 4.05
N VAL A 183 9.64 2.37 4.29
CA VAL A 183 8.98 3.40 3.47
C VAL A 183 10.05 4.27 2.82
N TYR A 184 10.08 4.24 1.50
CA TYR A 184 10.98 5.06 0.68
C TYR A 184 10.38 6.44 0.44
N ASN A 185 11.25 7.46 0.46
CA ASN A 185 10.82 8.84 0.49
C ASN A 185 11.73 9.75 -0.33
#